data_14a920b077a61bba2898de7ebbc8460c
#
_entry.id   14a920b077a61bba2898de7ebbc8460c
#
_cell.length_a   1.000
_cell.length_b   1.000
_cell.length_c   1.000
_cell.angle_alpha   90.00
_cell.angle_beta   90.00
_cell.angle_gamma   90.00
#
_symmetry.space_group_name_H-M   'P 1'
#
loop_
_entity.id
_entity.type
_entity.pdbx_description
1 polymer ?
#
loop_
_entity_poly.entity_id
_entity_poly.type
_entity_poly.pdbx_seq_one_letter_code
_entity_poly.pdbx_strand_id
1 'polypeptide(L)'
;NMHHFEYHNGKLQCEDVPIETIAGEVGTPFYCYSHATLTRHFNAFDEAFADVDHLTCFSVKSCSNIAILSLFASLGSGMDIVSGGELYRALKAGVPAEKIVFSGVGKTTEEIMYALESDILMFNLESPQEMLALNECAARLGRQAPMAIRVNPDVDARTHPYISTGLKENKFGIDLEIAESMYAQAREMSNLDIVGVGCHIGSQLTEVSPFLDTLKRLKLLIESLRKEDIQVKYLDLGGGLGITYSEEDPPHPTEYARALLE
;
A
#
# COMPACT_ATOMS: atom_id res chain seq x y z
N ASN A 1 -26.61 6.30 -3.31
CA ASN A 1 -26.31 4.87 -3.33
C ASN A 1 -24.79 4.64 -3.40
N MET A 2 -24.26 3.84 -2.48
CA MET A 2 -22.82 3.75 -2.29
C MET A 2 -22.13 2.73 -3.21
N HIS A 3 -22.87 1.74 -3.71
CA HIS A 3 -22.25 0.57 -4.36
C HIS A 3 -22.71 0.31 -5.80
N HIS A 4 -23.67 1.07 -6.34
CA HIS A 4 -24.22 0.93 -7.69
C HIS A 4 -24.73 -0.49 -8.01
N PHE A 5 -25.18 -1.22 -6.97
CA PHE A 5 -25.92 -2.47 -7.11
C PHE A 5 -27.31 -2.26 -6.54
N GLU A 6 -28.35 -2.37 -7.36
CA GLU A 6 -29.72 -2.07 -6.97
C GLU A 6 -30.73 -3.05 -7.60
N TYR A 7 -31.86 -3.20 -6.91
CA TYR A 7 -33.01 -3.93 -7.49
C TYR A 7 -33.94 -2.97 -8.21
N HIS A 8 -34.05 -3.15 -9.50
CA HIS A 8 -35.06 -2.46 -10.33
C HIS A 8 -36.09 -3.47 -10.83
N ASN A 9 -37.38 -3.28 -10.48
CA ASN A 9 -38.49 -4.18 -10.85
C ASN A 9 -38.18 -5.66 -10.48
N GLY A 10 -37.60 -5.90 -9.33
CA GLY A 10 -37.25 -7.23 -8.84
C GLY A 10 -36.01 -7.88 -9.47
N LYS A 11 -35.29 -7.18 -10.34
CA LYS A 11 -34.02 -7.63 -10.94
C LYS A 11 -32.84 -6.87 -10.39
N LEU A 12 -31.82 -7.59 -9.94
CA LEU A 12 -30.56 -7.00 -9.50
C LEU A 12 -29.79 -6.47 -10.71
N GLN A 13 -29.35 -5.22 -10.61
CA GLN A 13 -28.50 -4.56 -11.60
C GLN A 13 -27.19 -4.11 -10.99
N CYS A 14 -26.13 -4.16 -11.78
CA CYS A 14 -24.87 -3.45 -11.52
C CYS A 14 -24.86 -2.23 -12.44
N GLU A 15 -24.94 -1.04 -11.86
CA GLU A 15 -25.19 0.19 -12.61
C GLU A 15 -26.50 0.06 -13.45
N ASP A 16 -26.41 0.12 -14.77
CA ASP A 16 -27.55 -0.02 -15.65
C ASP A 16 -27.67 -1.43 -16.28
N VAL A 17 -26.83 -2.39 -15.87
CA VAL A 17 -26.78 -3.72 -16.49
C VAL A 17 -27.39 -4.77 -15.56
N PRO A 18 -28.44 -5.49 -15.99
CA PRO A 18 -28.99 -6.60 -15.22
C PRO A 18 -27.96 -7.72 -15.03
N ILE A 19 -27.82 -8.22 -13.79
CA ILE A 19 -26.88 -9.32 -13.48
C ILE A 19 -27.22 -10.59 -14.28
N GLU A 20 -28.51 -10.84 -14.58
CA GLU A 20 -28.95 -11.95 -15.45
C GLU A 20 -28.35 -11.88 -16.85
N THR A 21 -28.19 -10.67 -17.40
CA THR A 21 -27.59 -10.46 -18.73
C THR A 21 -26.10 -10.84 -18.68
N ILE A 22 -25.38 -10.37 -17.66
CA ILE A 22 -23.95 -10.71 -17.45
C ILE A 22 -23.81 -12.23 -17.30
N ALA A 23 -24.64 -12.86 -16.44
CA ALA A 23 -24.62 -14.30 -16.23
C ALA A 23 -24.88 -15.10 -17.53
N GLY A 24 -25.77 -14.59 -18.39
CA GLY A 24 -26.05 -15.21 -19.68
C GLY A 24 -24.87 -15.18 -20.66
N GLU A 25 -24.06 -14.12 -20.61
CA GLU A 25 -22.93 -13.94 -21.51
C GLU A 25 -21.66 -14.65 -21.03
N VAL A 26 -21.35 -14.58 -19.72
CA VAL A 26 -20.08 -15.09 -19.17
C VAL A 26 -20.23 -16.40 -18.41
N GLY A 27 -21.44 -16.84 -18.11
CA GLY A 27 -21.73 -18.02 -17.28
C GLY A 27 -21.63 -17.73 -15.78
N THR A 28 -21.81 -18.77 -14.97
CA THR A 28 -21.69 -18.74 -13.51
C THR A 28 -20.74 -19.84 -13.02
N PRO A 29 -20.01 -19.66 -11.90
CA PRO A 29 -19.95 -18.45 -11.06
C PRO A 29 -19.05 -17.35 -11.66
N PHE A 30 -19.31 -16.08 -11.29
CA PHE A 30 -18.47 -14.93 -11.68
C PHE A 30 -18.45 -13.86 -10.59
N TYR A 31 -17.43 -13.01 -10.62
CA TYR A 31 -17.36 -11.77 -9.85
C TYR A 31 -17.79 -10.60 -10.74
N CYS A 32 -18.63 -9.72 -10.20
CA CYS A 32 -19.06 -8.50 -10.87
C CYS A 32 -18.57 -7.28 -10.09
N TYR A 33 -17.92 -6.36 -10.78
CA TYR A 33 -17.42 -5.11 -10.22
C TYR A 33 -18.08 -3.92 -10.92
N SER A 34 -18.52 -2.92 -10.14
CA SER A 34 -19.02 -1.67 -10.68
C SER A 34 -17.86 -0.71 -10.95
N HIS A 35 -17.73 -0.26 -12.18
CA HIS A 35 -16.78 0.78 -12.60
C HIS A 35 -16.99 2.08 -11.81
N ALA A 36 -18.26 2.51 -11.70
CA ALA A 36 -18.63 3.72 -10.98
C ALA A 36 -18.30 3.64 -9.49
N THR A 37 -18.50 2.47 -8.86
CA THR A 37 -18.15 2.25 -7.45
C THR A 37 -16.65 2.34 -7.22
N LEU A 38 -15.85 1.64 -8.04
CA LEU A 38 -14.39 1.64 -7.94
C LEU A 38 -13.83 3.06 -8.12
N THR A 39 -14.27 3.76 -9.18
CA THR A 39 -13.87 5.14 -9.47
C THR A 39 -14.22 6.09 -8.32
N ARG A 40 -15.44 6.00 -7.81
CA ARG A 40 -15.90 6.85 -6.72
C ARG A 40 -15.08 6.65 -5.46
N HIS A 41 -14.80 5.41 -5.07
CA HIS A 41 -14.04 5.12 -3.85
C HIS A 41 -12.58 5.54 -3.97
N PHE A 42 -11.96 5.33 -5.13
CA PHE A 42 -10.61 5.82 -5.40
C PHE A 42 -10.55 7.35 -5.26
N ASN A 43 -11.42 8.06 -5.97
CA ASN A 43 -11.45 9.52 -5.96
C ASN A 43 -11.72 10.06 -4.55
N ALA A 44 -12.64 9.46 -3.79
CA ALA A 44 -12.94 9.91 -2.43
C ALA A 44 -11.74 9.79 -1.48
N PHE A 45 -10.87 8.80 -1.69
CA PHE A 45 -9.63 8.65 -0.92
C PHE A 45 -8.53 9.59 -1.43
N ASP A 46 -8.31 9.63 -2.72
CA ASP A 46 -7.26 10.42 -3.35
C ASP A 46 -7.49 11.94 -3.15
N GLU A 47 -8.70 12.42 -3.42
CA GLU A 47 -9.10 13.82 -3.23
C GLU A 47 -8.99 14.28 -1.77
N ALA A 48 -9.11 13.36 -0.80
CA ALA A 48 -8.95 13.69 0.62
C ALA A 48 -7.53 14.16 0.97
N PHE A 49 -6.52 13.82 0.16
CA PHE A 49 -5.13 14.24 0.31
C PHE A 49 -4.69 15.30 -0.71
N ALA A 50 -5.62 15.90 -1.45
CA ALA A 50 -5.29 16.85 -2.54
C ALA A 50 -4.47 18.09 -2.10
N ASP A 51 -4.50 18.45 -0.82
CA ASP A 51 -3.75 19.60 -0.29
C ASP A 51 -2.25 19.32 -0.06
N VAL A 52 -1.81 18.08 -0.24
CA VAL A 52 -0.40 17.66 -0.10
C VAL A 52 0.06 16.84 -1.28
N ASP A 53 1.38 16.85 -1.51
CA ASP A 53 1.98 15.95 -2.50
C ASP A 53 1.85 14.51 -2.00
N HIS A 54 1.12 13.68 -2.74
CA HIS A 54 0.78 12.32 -2.35
C HIS A 54 0.66 11.37 -3.54
N LEU A 55 0.70 10.09 -3.27
CA LEU A 55 0.43 9.01 -4.22
C LEU A 55 -0.44 7.95 -3.54
N THR A 56 -1.67 7.78 -4.02
CA THR A 56 -2.52 6.67 -3.61
C THR A 56 -2.13 5.41 -4.37
N CYS A 57 -1.65 4.38 -3.65
CA CYS A 57 -1.26 3.09 -4.23
C CYS A 57 -2.33 2.03 -3.97
N PHE A 58 -2.91 1.48 -5.02
CA PHE A 58 -3.84 0.36 -4.90
C PHE A 58 -3.10 -0.94 -4.58
N SER A 59 -3.53 -1.62 -3.53
CA SER A 59 -2.92 -2.88 -3.09
C SER A 59 -3.38 -4.05 -3.97
N VAL A 60 -2.50 -4.51 -4.86
CA VAL A 60 -2.81 -5.50 -5.92
C VAL A 60 -3.26 -6.84 -5.33
N LYS A 61 -2.76 -7.21 -4.14
CA LYS A 61 -3.18 -8.44 -3.43
C LYS A 61 -4.68 -8.54 -3.17
N SER A 62 -5.40 -7.41 -3.13
CA SER A 62 -6.85 -7.39 -2.94
C SER A 62 -7.62 -7.78 -4.21
N CYS A 63 -7.12 -7.40 -5.38
CA CYS A 63 -7.66 -7.79 -6.69
C CYS A 63 -6.61 -7.57 -7.77
N SER A 64 -6.08 -8.65 -8.33
CA SER A 64 -5.06 -8.59 -9.39
C SER A 64 -5.62 -8.66 -10.81
N ASN A 65 -6.93 -8.44 -11.01
CA ASN A 65 -7.55 -8.39 -12.33
C ASN A 65 -7.00 -7.19 -13.12
N ILE A 66 -6.42 -7.46 -14.31
CA ILE A 66 -5.74 -6.43 -15.11
C ILE A 66 -6.69 -5.31 -15.54
N ALA A 67 -7.95 -5.60 -15.83
CA ALA A 67 -8.92 -4.56 -16.20
C ALA A 67 -9.21 -3.59 -15.03
N ILE A 68 -9.26 -4.10 -13.80
CA ILE A 68 -9.40 -3.29 -12.59
C ILE A 68 -8.13 -2.46 -12.34
N LEU A 69 -6.94 -3.09 -12.48
CA LEU A 69 -5.66 -2.37 -12.36
C LEU A 69 -5.54 -1.26 -13.42
N SER A 70 -5.98 -1.54 -14.68
CA SER A 70 -5.99 -0.53 -15.74
C SER A 70 -6.94 0.63 -15.44
N LEU A 71 -8.09 0.37 -14.83
CA LEU A 71 -8.99 1.41 -14.37
C LEU A 71 -8.29 2.32 -13.36
N PHE A 72 -7.70 1.75 -12.31
CA PHE A 72 -6.98 2.54 -11.31
C PHE A 72 -5.78 3.28 -11.90
N ALA A 73 -5.02 2.65 -12.80
CA ALA A 73 -3.94 3.31 -13.54
C ALA A 73 -4.43 4.55 -14.30
N SER A 74 -5.60 4.45 -14.98
CA SER A 74 -6.20 5.58 -15.69
C SER A 74 -6.65 6.73 -14.79
N LEU A 75 -6.92 6.44 -13.52
CA LEU A 75 -7.24 7.42 -12.48
C LEU A 75 -5.99 8.04 -11.83
N GLY A 76 -4.80 7.59 -12.20
CA GLY A 76 -3.54 8.09 -11.67
C GLY A 76 -2.95 7.32 -10.50
N SER A 77 -3.60 6.24 -10.06
CA SER A 77 -3.14 5.39 -8.95
C SER A 77 -1.75 4.82 -9.20
N GLY A 78 -0.93 4.75 -8.14
CA GLY A 78 0.16 3.80 -8.03
C GLY A 78 -0.33 2.41 -7.63
N MET A 79 0.63 1.47 -7.47
CA MET A 79 0.33 0.11 -7.02
C MET A 79 1.26 -0.30 -5.89
N ASP A 80 0.68 -0.95 -4.87
CA ASP A 80 1.42 -1.68 -3.84
C ASP A 80 1.37 -3.17 -4.20
N ILE A 81 2.55 -3.75 -4.49
CA ILE A 81 2.71 -5.12 -4.94
C ILE A 81 3.43 -5.97 -3.89
N VAL A 82 3.22 -7.28 -3.91
CA VAL A 82 3.88 -8.23 -3.02
C VAL A 82 4.53 -9.41 -3.75
N SER A 83 4.61 -9.36 -5.07
CA SER A 83 5.28 -10.40 -5.89
C SER A 83 5.65 -9.88 -7.29
N GLY A 84 6.56 -10.60 -7.96
CA GLY A 84 6.90 -10.34 -9.36
C GLY A 84 5.72 -10.56 -10.31
N GLY A 85 4.81 -11.48 -9.98
CA GLY A 85 3.58 -11.68 -10.74
C GLY A 85 2.63 -10.49 -10.67
N GLU A 86 2.54 -9.85 -9.51
CA GLU A 86 1.79 -8.59 -9.34
C GLU A 86 2.48 -7.42 -10.06
N LEU A 87 3.82 -7.35 -10.03
CA LEU A 87 4.58 -6.38 -10.82
C LEU A 87 4.26 -6.50 -12.31
N TYR A 88 4.32 -7.72 -12.84
CA TYR A 88 3.98 -7.98 -14.24
C TYR A 88 2.56 -7.50 -14.59
N ARG A 89 1.58 -7.80 -13.73
CA ARG A 89 0.18 -7.38 -13.93
C ARG A 89 0.03 -5.87 -13.87
N ALA A 90 0.67 -5.19 -12.92
CA ALA A 90 0.65 -3.74 -12.80
C ALA A 90 1.22 -3.04 -14.05
N LEU A 91 2.39 -3.49 -14.52
CA LEU A 91 3.00 -2.97 -15.75
C LEU A 91 2.13 -3.23 -16.99
N LYS A 92 1.54 -4.43 -17.10
CA LYS A 92 0.60 -4.77 -18.19
C LYS A 92 -0.69 -3.93 -18.14
N ALA A 93 -1.11 -3.53 -16.97
CA ALA A 93 -2.26 -2.64 -16.78
C ALA A 93 -1.97 -1.17 -17.15
N GLY A 94 -0.70 -0.83 -17.45
CA GLY A 94 -0.30 0.52 -17.83
C GLY A 94 0.11 1.41 -16.67
N VAL A 95 0.38 0.84 -15.49
CA VAL A 95 0.90 1.60 -14.35
C VAL A 95 2.35 2.01 -14.62
N PRO A 96 2.72 3.29 -14.52
CA PRO A 96 4.11 3.71 -14.58
C PRO A 96 4.93 3.06 -13.46
N ALA A 97 6.11 2.53 -13.79
CA ALA A 97 6.93 1.80 -12.81
C ALA A 97 7.32 2.68 -11.61
N GLU A 98 7.57 3.96 -11.83
CA GLU A 98 7.86 4.96 -10.80
C GLU A 98 6.69 5.25 -9.85
N LYS A 99 5.55 4.60 -10.03
CA LYS A 99 4.39 4.62 -9.13
C LYS A 99 4.15 3.26 -8.46
N ILE A 100 5.11 2.35 -8.50
CA ILE A 100 4.98 1.01 -7.93
C ILE A 100 5.86 0.88 -6.69
N VAL A 101 5.26 0.41 -5.59
CA VAL A 101 5.92 0.12 -4.31
C VAL A 101 5.91 -1.39 -4.10
N PHE A 102 7.05 -1.99 -3.76
CA PHE A 102 7.17 -3.42 -3.52
C PHE A 102 7.26 -3.73 -2.03
N SER A 103 6.17 -4.23 -1.47
CA SER A 103 6.02 -4.64 -0.08
C SER A 103 6.08 -6.16 0.09
N GLY A 104 5.85 -6.66 1.31
CA GLY A 104 5.78 -8.10 1.61
C GLY A 104 7.11 -8.71 2.05
N VAL A 105 7.01 -9.83 2.77
CA VAL A 105 8.12 -10.49 3.49
C VAL A 105 8.84 -11.57 2.68
N GLY A 106 8.37 -11.88 1.48
CA GLY A 106 8.84 -13.05 0.70
C GLY A 106 9.46 -12.70 -0.65
N LYS A 107 10.06 -11.51 -0.82
CA LYS A 107 10.71 -11.13 -2.08
C LYS A 107 11.88 -12.05 -2.39
N THR A 108 11.83 -12.73 -3.54
CA THR A 108 12.94 -13.54 -4.05
C THR A 108 13.98 -12.68 -4.76
N THR A 109 15.18 -13.23 -4.94
CA THR A 109 16.24 -12.57 -5.72
C THR A 109 15.77 -12.22 -7.13
N GLU A 110 15.07 -13.13 -7.81
CA GLU A 110 14.55 -12.92 -9.16
C GLU A 110 13.51 -11.77 -9.20
N GLU A 111 12.63 -11.71 -8.20
CA GLU A 111 11.63 -10.64 -8.10
C GLU A 111 12.26 -9.29 -7.80
N ILE A 112 13.29 -9.25 -6.93
CA ILE A 112 14.07 -8.04 -6.66
C ILE A 112 14.77 -7.56 -7.93
N MET A 113 15.43 -8.45 -8.66
CA MET A 113 16.10 -8.12 -9.92
C MET A 113 15.11 -7.57 -10.94
N TYR A 114 13.98 -8.24 -11.14
CA TYR A 114 12.92 -7.80 -12.04
C TYR A 114 12.39 -6.40 -11.68
N ALA A 115 12.16 -6.14 -10.40
CA ALA A 115 11.69 -4.84 -9.94
C ALA A 115 12.73 -3.72 -10.12
N LEU A 116 14.01 -4.02 -9.86
CA LEU A 116 15.12 -3.09 -10.14
C LEU A 116 15.26 -2.77 -11.62
N GLU A 117 15.16 -3.78 -12.49
CA GLU A 117 15.20 -3.60 -13.95
C GLU A 117 14.00 -2.80 -14.47
N SER A 118 12.87 -2.87 -13.78
CA SER A 118 11.65 -2.11 -14.09
C SER A 118 11.67 -0.67 -13.60
N ASP A 119 12.64 -0.26 -12.78
CA ASP A 119 12.74 1.08 -12.20
C ASP A 119 11.52 1.48 -11.35
N ILE A 120 11.11 0.59 -10.42
CA ILE A 120 9.99 0.88 -9.50
C ILE A 120 10.33 2.03 -8.54
N LEU A 121 9.29 2.63 -7.92
CA LEU A 121 9.44 3.75 -7.00
C LEU A 121 10.32 3.40 -5.80
N MET A 122 10.00 2.31 -5.09
CA MET A 122 10.78 1.88 -3.93
C MET A 122 10.42 0.45 -3.46
N PHE A 123 11.33 -0.12 -2.68
CA PHE A 123 11.13 -1.36 -1.93
C PHE A 123 10.84 -1.03 -0.47
N ASN A 124 9.79 -1.61 0.10
CA ASN A 124 9.55 -1.65 1.53
C ASN A 124 10.21 -2.89 2.12
N LEU A 125 11.28 -2.71 2.90
CA LEU A 125 12.07 -3.79 3.49
C LEU A 125 11.49 -4.24 4.83
N GLU A 126 11.49 -5.55 5.04
CA GLU A 126 10.89 -6.20 6.22
C GLU A 126 11.93 -6.92 7.10
N SER A 127 13.21 -6.96 6.68
CA SER A 127 14.28 -7.59 7.46
C SER A 127 15.69 -7.09 7.08
N PRO A 128 16.67 -7.22 8.00
CA PRO A 128 18.08 -6.94 7.66
C PRO A 128 18.60 -7.84 6.54
N GLN A 129 18.19 -9.10 6.47
CA GLN A 129 18.58 -10.05 5.43
C GLN A 129 18.08 -9.62 4.07
N GLU A 130 16.86 -9.11 4.00
CA GLU A 130 16.29 -8.56 2.77
C GLU A 130 17.05 -7.32 2.30
N MET A 131 17.48 -6.46 3.23
CA MET A 131 18.31 -5.28 2.92
C MET A 131 19.63 -5.69 2.28
N LEU A 132 20.29 -6.72 2.81
CA LEU A 132 21.53 -7.26 2.23
C LEU A 132 21.28 -7.84 0.83
N ALA A 133 20.23 -8.62 0.66
CA ALA A 133 19.85 -9.20 -0.64
C ALA A 133 19.54 -8.10 -1.68
N LEU A 134 18.83 -7.04 -1.28
CA LEU A 134 18.55 -5.91 -2.17
C LEU A 134 19.85 -5.20 -2.60
N ASN A 135 20.77 -4.95 -1.66
CA ASN A 135 22.06 -4.33 -1.97
C ASN A 135 22.90 -5.19 -2.94
N GLU A 136 22.91 -6.53 -2.75
CA GLU A 136 23.62 -7.45 -3.65
C GLU A 136 23.00 -7.45 -5.06
N CYS A 137 21.67 -7.49 -5.16
CA CYS A 137 20.97 -7.44 -6.44
C CYS A 137 21.25 -6.14 -7.18
N ALA A 138 21.19 -5.01 -6.48
CA ALA A 138 21.49 -3.69 -7.04
C ALA A 138 22.95 -3.60 -7.51
N ALA A 139 23.90 -4.14 -6.74
CA ALA A 139 25.31 -4.22 -7.12
C ALA A 139 25.52 -5.02 -8.41
N ARG A 140 24.86 -6.19 -8.55
CA ARG A 140 24.93 -7.02 -9.76
C ARG A 140 24.43 -6.30 -11.02
N LEU A 141 23.45 -5.40 -10.86
CA LEU A 141 22.90 -4.60 -11.95
C LEU A 141 23.63 -3.27 -12.15
N GLY A 142 24.58 -2.90 -11.29
CA GLY A 142 25.24 -1.59 -11.30
C GLY A 142 24.27 -0.44 -11.07
N ARG A 143 23.26 -0.64 -10.21
CA ARG A 143 22.20 0.31 -9.88
C ARG A 143 22.21 0.69 -8.41
N GLN A 144 21.46 1.72 -8.07
CA GLN A 144 21.04 2.01 -6.69
C GLN A 144 19.57 1.60 -6.53
N ALA A 145 19.28 0.91 -5.41
CA ALA A 145 17.93 0.46 -5.10
C ALA A 145 17.23 1.46 -4.17
N PRO A 146 16.15 2.12 -4.62
CA PRO A 146 15.36 2.98 -3.74
C PRO A 146 14.65 2.14 -2.69
N MET A 147 14.83 2.47 -1.40
CA MET A 147 14.30 1.65 -0.30
C MET A 147 13.73 2.49 0.83
N ALA A 148 12.74 1.92 1.48
CA ALA A 148 12.22 2.29 2.78
C ALA A 148 12.26 1.08 3.71
N ILE A 149 12.30 1.28 5.01
CA ILE A 149 12.11 0.22 5.99
C ILE A 149 10.69 0.29 6.50
N ARG A 150 9.98 -0.85 6.45
CA ARG A 150 8.68 -0.97 7.10
C ARG A 150 8.90 -1.17 8.60
N VAL A 151 8.59 -0.14 9.36
CA VAL A 151 8.72 -0.18 10.81
C VAL A 151 7.42 -0.63 11.47
N ASN A 152 7.58 -1.31 12.60
CA ASN A 152 6.49 -1.61 13.50
C ASN A 152 6.46 -0.54 14.59
N PRO A 153 5.46 0.35 14.63
CA PRO A 153 5.41 1.44 15.58
C PRO A 153 4.96 1.03 16.98
N ASP A 154 4.67 -0.27 17.21
CA ASP A 154 4.16 -0.80 18.49
C ASP A 154 2.91 -0.04 18.98
N VAL A 155 1.94 0.15 18.10
CA VAL A 155 0.65 0.77 18.38
C VAL A 155 -0.44 -0.28 18.37
N ASP A 156 -1.28 -0.29 19.39
CA ASP A 156 -2.48 -1.13 19.41
C ASP A 156 -3.53 -0.58 18.44
N ALA A 157 -3.71 -1.26 17.33
CA ALA A 157 -4.68 -0.90 16.30
C ALA A 157 -6.13 -1.20 16.72
N ARG A 158 -6.35 -1.82 17.89
CA ARG A 158 -7.68 -2.25 18.38
C ARG A 158 -8.46 -3.06 17.35
N THR A 159 -7.73 -3.82 16.54
CA THR A 159 -8.29 -4.71 15.51
C THR A 159 -8.37 -6.14 16.03
N HIS A 160 -9.00 -7.01 15.22
CA HIS A 160 -9.00 -8.44 15.55
C HIS A 160 -7.54 -8.98 15.62
N PRO A 161 -7.18 -9.81 16.63
CA PRO A 161 -5.79 -10.28 16.84
C PRO A 161 -5.11 -10.88 15.61
N TYR A 162 -5.88 -11.52 14.71
CA TYR A 162 -5.33 -12.13 13.47
C TYR A 162 -4.98 -11.13 12.37
N ILE A 163 -5.45 -9.89 12.43
CA ILE A 163 -5.22 -8.87 11.40
C ILE A 163 -4.43 -7.66 11.90
N SER A 164 -4.14 -7.58 13.20
CA SER A 164 -3.26 -6.56 13.77
C SER A 164 -1.81 -6.79 13.32
N THR A 165 -1.12 -5.73 12.91
CA THR A 165 0.28 -5.77 12.48
C THR A 165 1.14 -4.71 13.16
N GLY A 166 0.55 -3.90 14.04
CA GLY A 166 1.21 -2.75 14.67
C GLY A 166 1.79 -2.99 16.07
N LEU A 167 1.57 -4.16 16.66
CA LEU A 167 2.11 -4.50 17.98
C LEU A 167 3.51 -5.13 17.87
N LYS A 168 4.32 -5.00 18.93
CA LYS A 168 5.68 -5.53 18.99
C LYS A 168 5.76 -7.04 18.78
N GLU A 169 4.74 -7.78 19.17
CA GLU A 169 4.66 -9.24 19.00
C GLU A 169 4.19 -9.66 17.59
N ASN A 170 3.90 -8.71 16.72
CA ASN A 170 3.46 -9.00 15.36
C ASN A 170 4.64 -9.38 14.46
N LYS A 171 4.35 -10.28 13.53
CA LYS A 171 5.35 -10.89 12.62
C LYS A 171 5.79 -9.99 11.44
N PHE A 172 5.27 -8.77 11.32
CA PHE A 172 5.55 -7.86 10.21
C PHE A 172 6.18 -6.56 10.70
N GLY A 173 7.08 -6.03 9.89
CA GLY A 173 7.78 -4.80 10.18
C GLY A 173 8.93 -4.98 11.17
N ILE A 174 9.72 -3.96 11.31
CA ILE A 174 10.95 -3.90 12.12
C ILE A 174 10.70 -2.99 13.32
N ASP A 175 11.11 -3.42 14.50
CA ASP A 175 11.04 -2.58 15.71
C ASP A 175 11.79 -1.26 15.49
N LEU A 176 11.24 -0.16 16.00
CA LEU A 176 11.80 1.19 15.82
C LEU A 176 13.27 1.29 16.23
N GLU A 177 13.67 0.64 17.34
CA GLU A 177 15.06 0.63 17.82
C GLU A 177 16.00 -0.08 16.82
N ILE A 178 15.54 -1.16 16.19
CA ILE A 178 16.29 -1.90 15.17
C ILE A 178 16.31 -1.12 13.86
N ALA A 179 15.21 -0.43 13.52
CA ALA A 179 15.11 0.35 12.30
C ALA A 179 16.15 1.46 12.20
N GLU A 180 16.41 2.20 13.28
CA GLU A 180 17.48 3.23 13.31
C GLU A 180 18.85 2.63 12.96
N SER A 181 19.18 1.48 13.57
CA SER A 181 20.43 0.76 13.28
C SER A 181 20.49 0.28 11.82
N MET A 182 19.36 -0.19 11.26
CA MET A 182 19.31 -0.60 9.86
C MET A 182 19.49 0.57 8.90
N TYR A 183 18.90 1.74 9.18
CA TYR A 183 19.12 2.95 8.37
C TYR A 183 20.60 3.38 8.41
N ALA A 184 21.23 3.34 9.59
CA ALA A 184 22.65 3.62 9.69
C ALA A 184 23.51 2.65 8.87
N GLN A 185 23.18 1.36 8.86
CA GLN A 185 23.84 0.36 8.01
C GLN A 185 23.57 0.60 6.52
N ALA A 186 22.32 0.88 6.14
CA ALA A 186 21.93 1.14 4.74
C ALA A 186 22.69 2.34 4.17
N ARG A 187 22.94 3.38 4.95
CA ARG A 187 23.72 4.56 4.54
C ARG A 187 25.14 4.21 4.10
N GLU A 188 25.75 3.20 4.71
CA GLU A 188 27.10 2.74 4.34
C GLU A 188 27.11 1.81 3.12
N MET A 189 25.93 1.42 2.61
CA MET A 189 25.80 0.53 1.45
C MET A 189 25.64 1.34 0.16
N SER A 190 26.65 1.30 -0.70
CA SER A 190 26.73 2.12 -1.90
C SER A 190 25.65 1.86 -2.96
N ASN A 191 24.97 0.72 -2.88
CA ASN A 191 23.95 0.32 -3.84
C ASN A 191 22.52 0.48 -3.30
N LEU A 192 22.34 1.10 -2.14
CA LEU A 192 21.04 1.46 -1.58
C LEU A 192 20.84 2.98 -1.63
N ASP A 193 19.62 3.39 -1.97
CA ASP A 193 19.16 4.78 -1.88
C ASP A 193 18.01 4.84 -0.86
N ILE A 194 18.27 5.43 0.30
CA ILE A 194 17.25 5.58 1.34
C ILE A 194 16.29 6.69 0.93
N VAL A 195 15.06 6.33 0.56
CA VAL A 195 14.08 7.30 0.07
C VAL A 195 12.88 7.45 1.00
N GLY A 196 12.63 6.51 1.91
CA GLY A 196 11.40 6.53 2.69
C GLY A 196 11.43 5.80 4.02
N VAL A 197 10.32 5.94 4.72
CA VAL A 197 9.92 5.15 5.90
C VAL A 197 8.52 4.65 5.65
N GLY A 198 8.25 3.36 5.94
CA GLY A 198 6.93 2.78 5.79
C GLY A 198 6.41 2.16 7.10
N CYS A 199 5.11 2.01 7.20
CA CYS A 199 4.44 1.24 8.24
C CYS A 199 3.11 0.66 7.73
N HIS A 200 2.58 -0.30 8.46
CA HIS A 200 1.20 -0.77 8.30
C HIS A 200 0.74 -1.40 9.61
N ILE A 201 -0.21 -0.81 10.28
CA ILE A 201 -0.61 -1.18 11.65
C ILE A 201 -1.76 -2.16 11.73
N GLY A 202 -2.39 -2.48 10.62
CA GLY A 202 -3.49 -3.43 10.54
C GLY A 202 -4.51 -3.09 9.49
N SER A 203 -5.56 -3.90 9.43
CA SER A 203 -6.70 -3.72 8.54
C SER A 203 -7.97 -3.53 9.33
N GLN A 204 -8.99 -2.92 8.70
CA GLN A 204 -10.30 -2.69 9.28
C GLN A 204 -10.26 -1.83 10.57
N LEU A 205 -9.46 -0.76 10.54
CA LEU A 205 -9.42 0.23 11.60
C LEU A 205 -10.62 1.17 11.49
N THR A 206 -11.41 1.21 12.53
CA THR A 206 -12.64 2.02 12.61
C THR A 206 -12.43 3.31 13.42
N GLU A 207 -11.22 3.54 13.91
CA GLU A 207 -10.83 4.74 14.65
C GLU A 207 -9.60 5.41 14.04
N VAL A 208 -9.50 6.72 14.12
CA VAL A 208 -8.36 7.50 13.62
C VAL A 208 -7.18 7.50 14.61
N SER A 209 -7.45 7.36 15.90
CA SER A 209 -6.44 7.49 16.96
C SER A 209 -5.20 6.59 16.79
N PRO A 210 -5.29 5.31 16.37
CA PRO A 210 -4.11 4.49 16.13
C PRO A 210 -3.19 5.03 15.02
N PHE A 211 -3.78 5.63 13.99
CA PHE A 211 -3.00 6.27 12.91
C PHE A 211 -2.24 7.49 13.40
N LEU A 212 -2.87 8.33 14.24
CA LEU A 212 -2.22 9.51 14.83
C LEU A 212 -1.07 9.11 15.76
N ASP A 213 -1.25 8.08 16.56
CA ASP A 213 -0.19 7.60 17.45
C ASP A 213 0.98 6.99 16.66
N THR A 214 0.68 6.31 15.57
CA THR A 214 1.67 5.85 14.60
C THR A 214 2.45 7.02 14.01
N LEU A 215 1.76 8.02 13.49
CA LEU A 215 2.39 9.19 12.87
C LEU A 215 3.33 9.92 13.83
N LYS A 216 2.94 10.09 15.09
CA LYS A 216 3.81 10.69 16.13
C LYS A 216 5.11 9.91 16.30
N ARG A 217 5.05 8.57 16.34
CA ARG A 217 6.24 7.72 16.47
C ARG A 217 7.12 7.75 15.24
N LEU A 218 6.52 7.72 14.05
CA LEU A 218 7.26 7.84 12.77
C LEU A 218 7.93 9.21 12.65
N LYS A 219 7.27 10.28 13.09
CA LYS A 219 7.87 11.62 13.12
C LYS A 219 9.15 11.66 13.95
N LEU A 220 9.13 11.06 15.14
CA LEU A 220 10.33 10.98 15.99
C LEU A 220 11.47 10.19 15.30
N LEU A 221 11.16 9.08 14.64
CA LEU A 221 12.14 8.33 13.85
C LEU A 221 12.71 9.19 12.72
N ILE A 222 11.85 9.86 11.94
CA ILE A 222 12.29 10.71 10.83
C ILE A 222 13.15 11.89 11.33
N GLU A 223 12.83 12.47 12.49
CA GLU A 223 13.63 13.51 13.11
C GLU A 223 15.00 12.98 13.56
N SER A 224 15.07 11.73 14.07
CA SER A 224 16.33 11.06 14.40
C SER A 224 17.17 10.80 13.15
N LEU A 225 16.57 10.24 12.10
CA LEU A 225 17.25 9.98 10.82
C LEU A 225 17.82 11.27 10.19
N ARG A 226 17.06 12.37 10.28
CA ARG A 226 17.52 13.67 9.77
C ARG A 226 18.76 14.20 10.49
N LYS A 227 18.91 13.94 11.78
CA LYS A 227 20.14 14.29 12.54
C LYS A 227 21.36 13.52 12.07
N GLU A 228 21.14 12.36 11.48
CA GLU A 228 22.17 11.49 10.87
C GLU A 228 22.34 11.76 9.36
N ASP A 229 21.87 12.92 8.85
CA ASP A 229 21.92 13.32 7.43
C ASP A 229 21.16 12.36 6.49
N ILE A 230 20.22 11.56 7.00
CA ILE A 230 19.34 10.70 6.20
C ILE A 230 18.06 11.49 5.85
N GLN A 231 17.85 11.77 4.57
CA GLN A 231 16.69 12.49 4.08
C GLN A 231 15.59 11.53 3.66
N VAL A 232 14.43 11.64 4.31
CA VAL A 232 13.23 10.88 3.97
C VAL A 232 12.36 11.71 3.04
N LYS A 233 12.09 11.18 1.84
CA LYS A 233 11.22 11.80 0.82
C LYS A 233 9.79 11.27 0.90
N TYR A 234 9.65 9.98 1.21
CA TYR A 234 8.36 9.27 1.22
C TYR A 234 8.04 8.76 2.60
N LEU A 235 6.80 8.97 3.01
CA LEU A 235 6.22 8.37 4.20
C LEU A 235 5.05 7.48 3.76
N ASP A 236 5.24 6.17 3.83
CA ASP A 236 4.23 5.18 3.52
C ASP A 236 3.48 4.80 4.80
N LEU A 237 2.26 5.28 4.94
CA LEU A 237 1.41 5.01 6.11
C LEU A 237 0.67 3.66 6.03
N GLY A 238 0.88 2.92 4.94
CA GLY A 238 0.14 1.70 4.66
C GLY A 238 -1.33 1.98 4.35
N GLY A 239 -2.15 0.96 4.54
CA GLY A 239 -3.59 1.07 4.44
C GLY A 239 -4.26 0.82 5.79
N GLY A 240 -5.43 0.21 5.75
CA GLY A 240 -6.09 -0.27 6.95
C GLY A 240 -7.34 0.49 7.34
N LEU A 241 -7.65 1.62 6.71
CA LEU A 241 -8.93 2.31 6.94
C LEU A 241 -10.09 1.34 6.72
N GLY A 242 -10.96 1.24 7.72
CA GLY A 242 -12.05 0.29 7.74
C GLY A 242 -13.18 0.62 6.76
N ILE A 243 -14.00 -0.37 6.52
CA ILE A 243 -15.27 -0.23 5.81
C ILE A 243 -16.40 -0.84 6.66
N THR A 244 -17.62 -0.46 6.37
CA THR A 244 -18.80 -1.05 7.01
C THR A 244 -19.07 -2.43 6.44
N TYR A 245 -19.02 -3.46 7.28
CA TYR A 245 -19.48 -4.82 6.95
C TYR A 245 -20.88 -5.08 7.49
N SER A 246 -21.17 -4.57 8.69
CA SER A 246 -22.47 -4.75 9.35
C SER A 246 -22.93 -3.46 10.06
N GLU A 247 -22.38 -3.17 11.22
CA GLU A 247 -22.76 -2.02 12.07
C GLU A 247 -21.58 -1.06 12.34
N GLU A 248 -20.42 -1.34 11.75
CA GLU A 248 -19.24 -0.47 11.89
C GLU A 248 -19.49 0.87 11.21
N ASP A 249 -19.00 1.94 11.84
CA ASP A 249 -19.02 3.30 11.32
C ASP A 249 -17.57 3.84 11.22
N PRO A 250 -16.80 3.39 10.22
CA PRO A 250 -15.43 3.82 10.05
C PRO A 250 -15.37 5.30 9.60
N PRO A 251 -14.27 6.01 9.94
CA PRO A 251 -14.11 7.40 9.53
C PRO A 251 -14.10 7.52 8.00
N HIS A 252 -14.74 8.58 7.51
CA HIS A 252 -14.69 8.90 6.08
C HIS A 252 -13.24 9.26 5.67
N PRO A 253 -12.79 8.96 4.43
CA PRO A 253 -11.46 9.33 3.97
C PRO A 253 -11.06 10.79 4.22
N THR A 254 -11.99 11.73 4.09
CA THR A 254 -11.75 13.15 4.39
C THR A 254 -11.46 13.40 5.87
N GLU A 255 -12.13 12.70 6.79
CA GLU A 255 -11.87 12.79 8.22
C GLU A 255 -10.51 12.19 8.57
N TYR A 256 -10.22 11.02 8.00
CA TYR A 256 -8.94 10.35 8.11
C TYR A 256 -7.79 11.25 7.63
N ALA A 257 -7.87 11.78 6.40
CA ALA A 257 -6.84 12.64 5.84
C ALA A 257 -6.63 13.91 6.67
N ARG A 258 -7.73 14.62 7.04
CA ARG A 258 -7.64 15.81 7.87
C ARG A 258 -6.92 15.55 9.18
N ALA A 259 -7.25 14.46 9.87
CA ALA A 259 -6.61 14.15 11.14
C ALA A 259 -5.11 13.82 10.99
N LEU A 260 -4.68 13.29 9.86
CA LEU A 260 -3.25 13.01 9.60
C LEU A 260 -2.47 14.26 9.19
N LEU A 261 -3.13 15.26 8.60
CA LEU A 261 -2.50 16.47 8.07
C LEU A 261 -2.42 17.62 9.09
N GLU A 262 -3.24 17.59 10.15
CA GLU A 262 -3.19 18.51 11.29
C GLU A 262 -2.04 18.14 12.26
#